data_03755059f5251badc7aec99ed1438802
#
_entry.id   03755059f5251badc7aec99ed1438802
#
_cell.length_a   1.000
_cell.length_b   1.000
_cell.length_c   1.000
_cell.angle_alpha   90.00
_cell.angle_beta   90.00
_cell.angle_gamma   90.00
#
_symmetry.space_group_name_H-M   'P 1'
#
loop_
_entity.id
_entity.type
_entity.pdbx_description
1 polymer ?
#
loop_
_entity_poly.entity_id
_entity_poly.type
_entity_poly.pdbx_seq_one_letter_code
_entity_poly.pdbx_strand_id
1 'polypeptide(L)'
;MYRAITMRVEPRSDQRRFLDESIRVHHYVYNAMITAVKLYFSYYGKLPSHNGLNRVCTQIWQNNPWMHRIYQNTMNQAAKRALDAFRSCNPGIKQVSRKKKDGNVAGALVLRSPRYKKLERSNTFGYISNKSFKVVDSVDNKGKNRRSLSLGKMKGSLRCYNQSTPIREEPKTVIISRKDLGTHCEYFATIQYE
;
A
#
# COMPACT_ATOMS: atom_id res chain seq x y z
N MET A 1 -20.36 -3.46 -4.09
CA MET A 1 -20.07 -3.67 -2.64
C MET A 1 -18.69 -4.30 -2.51
N TYR A 2 -17.75 -3.67 -1.81
CA TYR A 2 -16.41 -4.26 -1.67
C TYR A 2 -16.45 -5.40 -0.65
N ARG A 3 -15.94 -6.54 -1.04
CA ARG A 3 -15.72 -7.70 -0.17
C ARG A 3 -14.23 -7.90 0.04
N ALA A 4 -13.84 -8.44 1.19
CA ALA A 4 -12.46 -8.76 1.50
C ALA A 4 -12.33 -10.13 2.13
N ILE A 5 -11.36 -10.91 1.68
CA ILE A 5 -10.98 -12.18 2.31
C ILE A 5 -9.56 -12.05 2.86
N THR A 6 -9.40 -12.36 4.13
CA THR A 6 -8.08 -12.43 4.78
C THR A 6 -7.67 -13.88 4.97
N MET A 7 -6.47 -14.21 4.53
CA MET A 7 -5.92 -15.56 4.59
C MET A 7 -4.53 -15.51 5.23
N ARG A 8 -4.19 -16.49 6.04
CA ARG A 8 -2.82 -16.72 6.46
C ARG A 8 -2.02 -17.23 5.28
N VAL A 9 -0.82 -16.72 5.10
CA VAL A 9 0.13 -17.18 4.07
C VAL A 9 1.40 -17.70 4.72
N GLU A 10 1.99 -18.73 4.11
CA GLU A 10 3.21 -19.33 4.60
C GLU A 10 4.34 -19.10 3.59
N PRO A 11 5.14 -18.04 3.79
CA PRO A 11 6.28 -17.75 2.94
C PRO A 11 7.50 -18.62 3.32
N ARG A 12 8.26 -19.07 2.31
CA ARG A 12 9.60 -19.64 2.48
C ARG A 12 10.58 -18.55 2.95
N SER A 13 11.78 -18.91 3.33
CA SER A 13 12.79 -17.99 3.84
C SER A 13 13.13 -16.87 2.85
N ASP A 14 13.29 -17.19 1.56
CA ASP A 14 13.53 -16.24 0.49
C ASP A 14 12.34 -15.29 0.28
N GLN A 15 11.13 -15.83 0.37
CA GLN A 15 9.88 -15.04 0.27
C GLN A 15 9.66 -14.16 1.50
N ARG A 16 9.97 -14.62 2.72
CA ARG A 16 9.93 -13.80 3.94
C ARG A 16 10.81 -12.57 3.79
N ARG A 17 12.05 -12.77 3.33
CA ARG A 17 12.98 -11.67 3.07
C ARG A 17 12.40 -10.66 2.08
N PHE A 18 11.81 -11.12 0.98
CA PHE A 18 11.15 -10.26 0.00
C PHE A 18 9.97 -9.47 0.62
N LEU A 19 9.13 -10.11 1.44
CA LEU A 19 8.00 -9.47 2.09
C LEU A 19 8.47 -8.39 3.08
N ASP A 20 9.50 -8.68 3.87
CA ASP A 20 10.07 -7.72 4.84
C ASP A 20 10.74 -6.53 4.14
N GLU A 21 11.48 -6.77 3.07
CA GLU A 21 12.04 -5.71 2.22
C GLU A 21 10.92 -4.85 1.62
N SER A 22 9.83 -5.44 1.17
CA SER A 22 8.66 -4.72 0.63
C SER A 22 8.00 -3.84 1.69
N ILE A 23 7.88 -4.31 2.93
CA ILE A 23 7.37 -3.53 4.07
C ILE A 23 8.29 -2.33 4.35
N ARG A 24 9.62 -2.54 4.34
CA ARG A 24 10.61 -1.45 4.55
C ARG A 24 10.53 -0.39 3.46
N VAL A 25 10.47 -0.80 2.19
CA VAL A 25 10.32 0.13 1.07
C VAL A 25 9.02 0.92 1.21
N HIS A 26 7.92 0.24 1.50
CA HIS A 26 6.63 0.90 1.66
C HIS A 26 6.62 1.92 2.83
N HIS A 27 7.28 1.57 3.95
CA HIS A 27 7.48 2.48 5.08
C HIS A 27 8.28 3.72 4.68
N TYR A 28 9.43 3.52 4.02
CA TYR A 28 10.28 4.62 3.56
C TYR A 28 9.52 5.56 2.62
N VAL A 29 8.87 5.01 1.59
CA VAL A 29 8.11 5.79 0.62
C VAL A 29 6.95 6.54 1.29
N TYR A 30 6.20 5.90 2.20
CA TYR A 30 5.14 6.57 2.94
C TYR A 30 5.66 7.82 3.67
N ASN A 31 6.77 7.70 4.40
CA ASN A 31 7.36 8.82 5.14
C ASN A 31 7.91 9.90 4.21
N ALA A 32 8.55 9.53 3.10
CA ALA A 32 8.97 10.46 2.07
C ALA A 32 7.79 11.23 1.47
N MET A 33 6.64 10.56 1.25
CA MET A 33 5.42 11.22 0.76
C MET A 33 4.83 12.19 1.80
N ILE A 34 4.90 11.88 3.10
CA ILE A 34 4.49 12.85 4.14
C ILE A 34 5.32 14.14 4.00
N THR A 35 6.65 14.03 3.82
CA THR A 35 7.52 15.19 3.60
C THR A 35 7.18 15.92 2.30
N ALA A 36 7.01 15.20 1.19
CA ALA A 36 6.68 15.79 -0.10
C ALA A 36 5.35 16.57 -0.09
N VAL A 37 4.32 16.03 0.59
CA VAL A 37 3.03 16.71 0.72
C VAL A 37 3.16 17.99 1.55
N LYS A 38 3.92 17.96 2.66
CA LYS A 38 4.18 19.15 3.47
C LYS A 38 4.86 20.26 2.66
N LEU A 39 5.94 19.93 1.95
CA LEU A 39 6.66 20.87 1.11
C LEU A 39 5.77 21.43 0.00
N TYR A 40 5.02 20.56 -0.68
CA TYR A 40 4.10 21.02 -1.72
C TYR A 40 3.05 21.99 -1.16
N PHE A 41 2.50 21.68 0.02
CA PHE A 41 1.51 22.55 0.64
C PHE A 41 2.10 23.90 1.09
N SER A 42 3.34 23.91 1.61
CA SER A 42 3.99 25.16 2.03
C SER A 42 4.21 26.12 0.84
N TYR A 43 4.48 25.59 -0.37
CA TYR A 43 4.68 26.41 -1.56
C TYR A 43 3.36 26.83 -2.24
N TYR A 44 2.38 25.91 -2.30
CA TYR A 44 1.20 26.10 -3.14
C TYR A 44 -0.09 26.31 -2.37
N GLY A 45 -0.11 26.18 -1.04
CA GLY A 45 -1.28 26.29 -0.19
C GLY A 45 -2.39 25.27 -0.48
N LYS A 46 -2.07 24.17 -1.19
CA LYS A 46 -3.01 23.11 -1.58
C LYS A 46 -2.36 21.74 -1.51
N LEU A 47 -3.17 20.67 -1.40
CA LEU A 47 -2.66 19.30 -1.47
C LEU A 47 -2.28 18.94 -2.92
N PRO A 48 -1.21 18.15 -3.11
CA PRO A 48 -0.84 17.65 -4.44
C PRO A 48 -1.89 16.66 -4.97
N SER A 49 -1.92 16.49 -6.29
CA SER A 49 -2.71 15.42 -6.90
C SER A 49 -2.05 14.05 -6.68
N HIS A 50 -2.84 12.98 -6.74
CA HIS A 50 -2.30 11.61 -6.70
C HIS A 50 -1.27 11.36 -7.81
N ASN A 51 -1.54 11.83 -9.03
CA ASN A 51 -0.61 11.70 -10.15
C ASN A 51 0.70 12.47 -9.92
N GLY A 52 0.64 13.64 -9.27
CA GLY A 52 1.84 14.39 -8.87
C GLY A 52 2.71 13.57 -7.91
N LEU A 53 2.11 12.96 -6.90
CA LEU A 53 2.84 12.10 -5.96
C LEU A 53 3.39 10.82 -6.62
N ASN A 54 2.68 10.24 -7.58
CA ASN A 54 3.19 9.09 -8.34
C ASN A 54 4.47 9.44 -9.13
N ARG A 55 4.58 10.66 -9.66
CA ARG A 55 5.83 11.13 -10.30
C ARG A 55 6.97 11.21 -9.29
N VAL A 56 6.71 11.73 -8.08
CA VAL A 56 7.71 11.74 -6.99
C VAL A 56 8.12 10.32 -6.61
N CYS A 57 7.16 9.37 -6.52
CA CYS A 57 7.48 7.96 -6.31
C CYS A 57 8.39 7.38 -7.39
N THR A 58 8.14 7.73 -8.66
CA THR A 58 8.98 7.29 -9.78
C THR A 58 10.41 7.81 -9.65
N GLN A 59 10.57 9.09 -9.31
CA GLN A 59 11.90 9.69 -9.08
C GLN A 59 12.62 9.04 -7.89
N ILE A 60 11.91 8.81 -6.76
CA ILE A 60 12.48 8.10 -5.60
C ILE A 60 12.94 6.70 -6.03
N TRP A 61 12.13 5.97 -6.80
CA TRP A 61 12.47 4.62 -7.26
C TRP A 61 13.69 4.63 -8.19
N GLN A 62 13.77 5.57 -9.13
CA GLN A 62 14.89 5.71 -10.06
C GLN A 62 16.20 6.03 -9.32
N ASN A 63 16.14 6.89 -8.32
CA ASN A 63 17.33 7.34 -7.57
C ASN A 63 17.74 6.36 -6.45
N ASN A 64 17.01 5.28 -6.23
CA ASN A 64 17.28 4.31 -5.17
C ASN A 64 17.32 2.87 -5.70
N PRO A 65 18.46 2.42 -6.27
CA PRO A 65 18.58 1.10 -6.90
C PRO A 65 18.22 -0.07 -5.98
N TRP A 66 18.41 0.06 -4.66
CA TRP A 66 18.05 -0.96 -3.68
C TRP A 66 16.55 -1.27 -3.64
N MET A 67 15.69 -0.34 -4.09
CA MET A 67 14.25 -0.53 -4.21
C MET A 67 13.85 -1.30 -5.48
N HIS A 68 14.74 -1.45 -6.45
CA HIS A 68 14.40 -2.06 -7.75
C HIS A 68 14.00 -3.54 -7.65
N ARG A 69 14.29 -4.19 -6.53
CA ARG A 69 13.82 -5.55 -6.22
C ARG A 69 12.32 -5.62 -5.96
N ILE A 70 11.72 -4.48 -5.58
CA ILE A 70 10.30 -4.41 -5.25
C ILE A 70 9.53 -3.86 -6.45
N TYR A 71 8.27 -4.28 -6.57
CA TYR A 71 7.42 -3.82 -7.66
C TYR A 71 7.01 -2.36 -7.45
N GLN A 72 7.28 -1.48 -8.43
CA GLN A 72 7.06 -0.04 -8.32
C GLN A 72 5.61 0.35 -7.92
N ASN A 73 4.60 -0.40 -8.40
CA ASN A 73 3.21 -0.10 -8.08
C ASN A 73 2.87 -0.18 -6.58
N THR A 74 3.67 -0.89 -5.76
CA THR A 74 3.47 -0.90 -4.31
C THR A 74 3.75 0.46 -3.70
N MET A 75 4.65 1.24 -4.29
CA MET A 75 4.98 2.58 -3.84
C MET A 75 3.86 3.58 -4.12
N ASN A 76 3.14 3.42 -5.22
CA ASN A 76 1.97 4.24 -5.53
C ASN A 76 0.86 4.07 -4.48
N GLN A 77 0.75 2.88 -3.89
CA GLN A 77 -0.15 2.66 -2.76
C GLN A 77 0.31 3.42 -1.50
N ALA A 78 1.62 3.45 -1.23
CA ALA A 78 2.15 4.24 -0.11
C ALA A 78 1.86 5.74 -0.29
N ALA A 79 2.03 6.26 -1.52
CA ALA A 79 1.69 7.64 -1.86
C ALA A 79 0.20 7.94 -1.67
N LYS A 80 -0.67 7.05 -2.15
CA LYS A 80 -2.12 7.18 -1.96
C LYS A 80 -2.47 7.22 -0.47
N ARG A 81 -1.94 6.29 0.33
CA ARG A 81 -2.16 6.24 1.79
C ARG A 81 -1.70 7.51 2.50
N ALA A 82 -0.54 8.07 2.13
CA ALA A 82 -0.05 9.32 2.68
C ALA A 82 -1.01 10.48 2.34
N LEU A 83 -1.44 10.59 1.09
CA LEU A 83 -2.38 11.63 0.67
C LEU A 83 -3.74 11.51 1.37
N ASP A 84 -4.27 10.29 1.50
CA ASP A 84 -5.54 10.03 2.18
C ASP A 84 -5.45 10.34 3.68
N ALA A 85 -4.30 10.08 4.32
CA ALA A 85 -4.04 10.48 5.70
C ALA A 85 -4.06 12.02 5.87
N PHE A 86 -3.46 12.78 4.93
CA PHE A 86 -3.56 14.24 4.94
C PHE A 86 -4.99 14.73 4.76
N ARG A 87 -5.74 14.12 3.84
CA ARG A 87 -7.16 14.46 3.61
C ARG A 87 -8.02 14.22 4.85
N SER A 88 -7.77 13.10 5.54
CA SER A 88 -8.48 12.77 6.79
C SER A 88 -8.17 13.74 7.91
N CYS A 89 -6.92 14.20 8.04
CA CYS A 89 -6.53 15.21 9.02
C CYS A 89 -7.05 16.62 8.68
N ASN A 90 -7.43 16.87 7.42
CA ASN A 90 -7.78 18.18 6.89
C ASN A 90 -9.05 18.15 6.02
N PRO A 91 -10.20 17.77 6.56
CA PRO A 91 -11.42 17.59 5.75
C PRO A 91 -11.90 18.87 5.05
N GLY A 92 -11.57 20.05 5.61
CA GLY A 92 -11.94 21.37 5.06
C GLY A 92 -11.09 21.85 3.87
N ILE A 93 -9.92 21.28 3.60
CA ILE A 93 -9.01 21.78 2.54
C ILE A 93 -9.65 21.69 1.14
N LYS A 94 -10.50 20.70 0.86
CA LYS A 94 -11.22 20.61 -0.41
C LYS A 94 -12.18 21.77 -0.65
N GLN A 95 -12.80 22.30 0.39
CA GLN A 95 -13.76 23.40 0.28
C GLN A 95 -13.06 24.75 0.05
N VAL A 96 -11.90 24.95 0.67
CA VAL A 96 -11.13 26.19 0.54
C VAL A 96 -10.51 26.34 -0.85
N SER A 97 -10.04 25.25 -1.49
CA SER A 97 -9.53 25.29 -2.87
C SER A 97 -10.58 25.74 -3.89
N ARG A 98 -11.88 25.55 -3.63
CA ARG A 98 -12.98 26.02 -4.50
C ARG A 98 -13.37 27.47 -4.22
N LYS A 99 -13.25 27.92 -2.96
CA LYS A 99 -13.61 29.30 -2.56
C LYS A 99 -12.55 30.36 -2.91
N LYS A 100 -11.29 29.96 -3.18
CA LYS A 100 -10.22 30.90 -3.60
C LYS A 100 -10.46 31.60 -4.95
N LYS A 101 -11.53 31.26 -5.67
CA LYS A 101 -11.91 31.99 -6.89
C LYS A 101 -12.47 33.40 -6.60
N ASP A 102 -12.89 33.66 -5.36
CA ASP A 102 -13.60 34.88 -4.99
C ASP A 102 -12.77 35.87 -4.13
N GLY A 103 -11.45 35.81 -4.22
CA GLY A 103 -10.57 36.90 -3.71
C GLY A 103 -10.48 37.09 -2.18
N ASN A 104 -11.26 36.40 -1.37
CA ASN A 104 -11.20 36.51 0.09
C ASN A 104 -10.13 35.61 0.68
N VAL A 105 -9.06 36.18 1.21
CA VAL A 105 -8.01 35.53 1.99
C VAL A 105 -8.60 35.08 3.32
N ALA A 106 -9.15 33.89 3.38
CA ALA A 106 -9.40 33.22 4.64
C ALA A 106 -8.06 32.94 5.34
N GLY A 107 -7.99 33.19 6.66
CA GLY A 107 -6.78 33.14 7.47
C GLY A 107 -5.86 31.95 7.18
N ALA A 108 -4.61 32.07 7.52
CA ALA A 108 -3.54 31.11 7.20
C ALA A 108 -3.99 29.66 7.53
N LEU A 109 -4.17 28.87 6.47
CA LEU A 109 -4.57 27.47 6.60
C LEU A 109 -3.40 26.68 7.19
N VAL A 110 -3.55 26.30 8.46
CA VAL A 110 -2.57 25.42 9.11
C VAL A 110 -2.81 23.98 8.68
N LEU A 111 -1.87 23.41 7.92
CA LEU A 111 -1.92 22.02 7.54
C LEU A 111 -1.66 21.12 8.75
N ARG A 112 -2.67 20.34 9.16
CA ARG A 112 -2.47 19.27 10.13
C ARG A 112 -1.78 18.11 9.43
N SER A 113 -0.60 17.74 9.92
CA SER A 113 0.20 16.69 9.31
C SER A 113 0.00 15.34 10.01
N PRO A 114 -0.22 14.26 9.25
CA PRO A 114 -0.13 12.92 9.79
C PRO A 114 1.26 12.68 10.40
N ARG A 115 1.32 11.81 11.41
CA ARG A 115 2.61 11.42 12.01
C ARG A 115 3.41 10.54 11.05
N TYR A 116 4.74 10.69 11.09
CA TYR A 116 5.62 9.71 10.47
C TYR A 116 5.43 8.34 11.12
N LYS A 117 5.46 7.30 10.31
CA LYS A 117 5.41 5.93 10.84
C LYS A 117 6.78 5.53 11.38
N LYS A 118 6.81 4.83 12.49
CA LYS A 118 8.01 4.14 12.96
C LYS A 118 8.14 2.80 12.24
N LEU A 119 9.36 2.36 11.96
CA LEU A 119 9.61 1.11 11.22
C LEU A 119 9.02 -0.10 11.94
N GLU A 120 9.14 -0.16 13.27
CA GLU A 120 8.62 -1.25 14.10
C GLU A 120 7.09 -1.39 14.01
N ARG A 121 6.39 -0.29 13.68
CA ARG A 121 4.94 -0.26 13.51
C ARG A 121 4.49 -0.40 12.05
N SER A 122 5.45 -0.50 11.13
CA SER A 122 5.17 -0.69 9.70
C SER A 122 5.15 -2.17 9.38
N ASN A 123 3.96 -2.71 9.24
CA ASN A 123 3.72 -4.15 9.08
C ASN A 123 2.89 -4.49 7.83
N THR A 124 2.63 -3.52 6.95
CA THR A 124 1.77 -3.74 5.78
C THR A 124 2.31 -3.09 4.52
N PHE A 125 2.13 -3.76 3.40
CA PHE A 125 2.25 -3.19 2.06
C PHE A 125 1.20 -3.82 1.15
N GLY A 126 1.02 -3.31 -0.09
CA GLY A 126 0.03 -3.91 -0.97
C GLY A 126 0.22 -3.58 -2.44
N TYR A 127 -0.56 -4.28 -3.24
CA TYR A 127 -0.68 -4.14 -4.68
C TYR A 127 -2.08 -3.65 -5.02
N ILE A 128 -2.19 -2.61 -5.83
CA ILE A 128 -3.47 -1.97 -6.21
C ILE A 128 -3.91 -2.30 -7.64
N SER A 129 -3.21 -3.20 -8.30
CA SER A 129 -3.51 -3.60 -9.68
C SER A 129 -3.47 -5.11 -9.79
N ASN A 130 -4.51 -5.70 -10.36
CA ASN A 130 -4.59 -7.12 -10.70
C ASN A 130 -3.46 -7.61 -11.62
N LYS A 131 -2.83 -6.70 -12.38
CA LYS A 131 -1.63 -7.00 -13.19
C LYS A 131 -0.38 -7.26 -12.36
N SER A 132 -0.39 -6.90 -11.08
CA SER A 132 0.77 -6.97 -10.17
C SER A 132 0.75 -8.19 -9.28
N PHE A 133 -0.33 -8.93 -9.24
CA PHE A 133 -0.48 -10.16 -8.47
C PHE A 133 -1.47 -11.10 -9.15
N LYS A 134 -1.40 -12.40 -8.81
CA LYS A 134 -2.31 -13.42 -9.32
C LYS A 134 -2.72 -14.35 -8.19
N VAL A 135 -4.01 -14.59 -8.07
CA VAL A 135 -4.59 -15.61 -7.19
C VAL A 135 -4.95 -16.82 -8.04
N VAL A 136 -4.52 -18.00 -7.63
CA VAL A 136 -4.80 -19.25 -8.33
C VAL A 136 -5.40 -20.23 -7.35
N ASP A 137 -6.60 -20.70 -7.65
CA ASP A 137 -7.22 -21.81 -6.97
C ASP A 137 -6.91 -23.10 -7.73
N SER A 138 -6.47 -24.11 -7.03
CA SER A 138 -6.13 -25.43 -7.56
C SER A 138 -6.65 -26.52 -6.63
N VAL A 139 -6.85 -27.71 -7.14
CA VAL A 139 -7.22 -28.88 -6.34
C VAL A 139 -5.96 -29.77 -6.26
N ASP A 140 -5.60 -30.21 -5.05
CA ASP A 140 -4.47 -31.12 -4.87
C ASP A 140 -4.86 -32.57 -5.22
N ASN A 141 -3.87 -33.47 -5.26
CA ASN A 141 -4.07 -34.88 -5.57
C ASN A 141 -4.97 -35.62 -4.56
N LYS A 142 -5.32 -34.97 -3.43
CA LYS A 142 -6.22 -35.48 -2.39
C LYS A 142 -7.61 -34.82 -2.44
N GLY A 143 -7.93 -34.09 -3.52
CA GLY A 143 -9.22 -33.41 -3.68
C GLY A 143 -9.40 -32.14 -2.83
N LYS A 144 -8.34 -31.66 -2.14
CA LYS A 144 -8.41 -30.45 -1.31
C LYS A 144 -8.15 -29.21 -2.15
N ASN A 145 -9.02 -28.21 -2.01
CA ASN A 145 -8.84 -26.89 -2.60
C ASN A 145 -7.58 -26.23 -2.03
N ARG A 146 -6.70 -25.78 -2.90
CA ARG A 146 -5.51 -25.01 -2.56
C ARG A 146 -5.55 -23.67 -3.26
N ARG A 147 -5.22 -22.63 -2.53
CA ARG A 147 -5.05 -21.29 -3.08
C ARG A 147 -3.61 -20.88 -2.98
N SER A 148 -3.12 -20.27 -4.04
CA SER A 148 -1.78 -19.68 -4.09
C SER A 148 -1.87 -18.23 -4.55
N LEU A 149 -0.96 -17.40 -4.01
CA LEU A 149 -0.86 -15.98 -4.33
C LEU A 149 0.53 -15.69 -4.89
N SER A 150 0.60 -15.32 -6.15
CA SER A 150 1.83 -14.81 -6.77
C SER A 150 1.86 -13.28 -6.69
N LEU A 151 2.99 -12.73 -6.28
CA LEU A 151 3.20 -11.29 -6.17
C LEU A 151 4.26 -10.85 -7.19
N GLY A 152 4.07 -9.69 -7.81
CA GLY A 152 5.01 -9.15 -8.78
C GLY A 152 6.42 -9.04 -8.22
N LYS A 153 7.41 -9.51 -8.98
CA LYS A 153 8.84 -9.62 -8.64
C LYS A 153 9.20 -10.63 -7.52
N MET A 154 8.24 -11.23 -6.85
CA MET A 154 8.51 -12.34 -5.92
C MET A 154 8.71 -13.66 -6.70
N LYS A 155 9.71 -14.43 -6.33
CA LYS A 155 9.91 -15.77 -6.92
C LYS A 155 8.90 -16.77 -6.36
N GLY A 156 8.17 -17.46 -7.25
CA GLY A 156 7.15 -18.43 -6.90
C GLY A 156 5.87 -17.83 -6.31
N SER A 157 5.07 -18.66 -5.67
CA SER A 157 3.79 -18.28 -5.07
C SER A 157 3.75 -18.56 -3.57
N LEU A 158 2.99 -17.76 -2.83
CA LEU A 158 2.68 -17.97 -1.43
C LEU A 158 1.53 -18.97 -1.31
N ARG A 159 1.69 -19.95 -0.44
CA ARG A 159 0.60 -20.85 -0.07
C ARG A 159 -0.35 -20.15 0.90
N CYS A 160 -1.65 -20.17 0.59
CA CYS A 160 -2.69 -19.57 1.41
C CYS A 160 -3.45 -20.65 2.20
N TYR A 161 -3.81 -20.33 3.45
CA TYR A 161 -4.58 -21.18 4.36
C TYR A 161 -5.94 -20.54 4.67
N ASN A 162 -6.90 -21.34 5.16
CA ASN A 162 -8.28 -20.92 5.49
C ASN A 162 -9.09 -20.51 4.25
N GLN A 163 -9.39 -21.50 3.40
CA GLN A 163 -10.00 -21.29 2.09
C GLN A 163 -11.42 -21.85 2.04
N SER A 164 -12.32 -21.36 2.86
CA SER A 164 -13.72 -21.81 2.84
C SER A 164 -14.53 -21.20 1.70
N THR A 165 -14.12 -20.09 1.14
CA THR A 165 -14.91 -19.36 0.15
C THR A 165 -14.17 -19.26 -1.20
N PRO A 166 -14.73 -19.78 -2.31
CA PRO A 166 -14.15 -19.59 -3.64
C PRO A 166 -14.23 -18.11 -4.02
N ILE A 167 -13.13 -17.57 -4.57
CA ILE A 167 -13.13 -16.23 -5.17
C ILE A 167 -13.68 -16.37 -6.58
N ARG A 168 -14.92 -15.89 -6.78
CA ARG A 168 -15.59 -15.90 -8.08
C ARG A 168 -15.40 -14.59 -8.86
N GLU A 169 -15.00 -13.53 -8.19
CA GLU A 169 -14.83 -12.19 -8.74
C GLU A 169 -13.33 -11.87 -8.94
N GLU A 170 -13.04 -10.97 -9.87
CA GLU A 170 -11.65 -10.57 -10.14
C GLU A 170 -11.09 -9.73 -8.98
N PRO A 171 -9.97 -10.14 -8.37
CA PRO A 171 -9.40 -9.41 -7.26
C PRO A 171 -8.81 -8.06 -7.74
N LYS A 172 -9.14 -6.98 -7.04
CA LYS A 172 -8.72 -5.59 -7.34
C LYS A 172 -7.45 -5.21 -6.62
N THR A 173 -7.34 -5.58 -5.35
CA THR A 173 -6.17 -5.25 -4.52
C THR A 173 -5.80 -6.41 -3.62
N VAL A 174 -4.52 -6.48 -3.28
CA VAL A 174 -4.03 -7.36 -2.23
C VAL A 174 -3.19 -6.57 -1.23
N ILE A 175 -3.44 -6.77 0.05
CA ILE A 175 -2.67 -6.19 1.14
C ILE A 175 -2.00 -7.32 1.89
N ILE A 176 -0.68 -7.27 1.98
CA ILE A 176 0.10 -8.18 2.81
C ILE A 176 0.33 -7.51 4.15
N SER A 177 0.09 -8.24 5.23
CA SER A 177 0.38 -7.80 6.58
C SER A 177 1.26 -8.81 7.30
N ARG A 178 2.16 -8.30 8.15
CA ARG A 178 2.99 -9.08 9.07
C ARG A 178 2.51 -8.84 10.49
N LYS A 179 2.31 -9.90 11.24
CA LYS A 179 2.03 -9.87 12.67
C LYS A 179 3.23 -10.46 13.40
N ASP A 180 3.84 -9.66 14.26
CA ASP A 180 4.91 -10.11 15.15
C ASP A 180 4.30 -10.71 16.42
N LEU A 181 4.67 -11.94 16.75
CA LEU A 181 4.22 -12.66 17.92
C LEU A 181 5.34 -12.84 18.96
N GLY A 182 6.43 -12.08 18.81
CA GLY A 182 7.60 -12.15 19.69
C GLY A 182 8.58 -13.27 19.30
N THR A 183 8.12 -14.51 19.28
CA THR A 183 8.94 -15.69 18.92
C THR A 183 9.04 -15.90 17.41
N HIS A 184 8.04 -15.48 16.65
CA HIS A 184 8.00 -15.62 15.18
C HIS A 184 7.05 -14.58 14.57
N CYS A 185 7.14 -14.42 13.26
CA CYS A 185 6.25 -13.56 12.48
C CYS A 185 5.29 -14.38 11.65
N GLU A 186 4.03 -14.01 11.67
CA GLU A 186 2.99 -14.52 10.78
C GLU A 186 2.68 -13.51 9.66
N TYR A 187 2.33 -14.02 8.48
CA TYR A 187 1.96 -13.19 7.34
C TYR A 187 0.54 -13.51 6.90
N PHE A 188 -0.17 -12.47 6.53
CA PHE A 188 -1.55 -12.54 6.06
C PHE A 188 -1.69 -11.79 4.74
N ALA A 189 -2.54 -12.32 3.88
CA ALA A 189 -2.96 -11.67 2.64
C ALA A 189 -4.44 -11.33 2.73
N THR A 190 -4.79 -10.05 2.61
CA THR A 190 -6.17 -9.59 2.48
C THR A 190 -6.41 -9.22 1.03
N ILE A 191 -7.28 -9.97 0.36
CA ILE A 191 -7.67 -9.76 -1.03
C ILE A 191 -9.01 -9.03 -1.04
N GLN A 192 -9.06 -7.92 -1.77
CA GLN A 192 -10.27 -7.14 -1.97
C GLN A 192 -10.77 -7.31 -3.41
N TYR A 193 -12.06 -7.49 -3.57
CA TYR A 193 -12.76 -7.61 -4.84
C TYR A 193 -14.12 -6.91 -4.77
N GLU A 194 -14.66 -6.61 -5.93
CA GLU A 194 -15.91 -5.86 -6.13
C GLU A 194 -16.97 -6.77 -6.74
#